data_4ad206c314f5bf5a95ad805803adc121
#
_entry.id   4ad206c314f5bf5a95ad805803adc121
#
_cell.length_a   1.000
_cell.length_b   1.000
_cell.length_c   1.000
_cell.angle_alpha   90.00
_cell.angle_beta   90.00
_cell.angle_gamma   90.00
#
_symmetry.space_group_name_H-M   'P 1'
#
loop_
_entity.id
_entity.type
_entity.pdbx_description
1 polymer ?
#
loop_
_entity_poly.entity_id
_entity_poly.type
_entity_poly.pdbx_seq_one_letter_code
_entity_poly.pdbx_strand_id
1 'polypeptide(L)'
;MNCFVCHPEGEALPAVLFYMDVPGIREELRDMCRHIAEQGYVAILPDLYYREGKVRFDLSKGEEELQKMFAMGSTLTNQLIIRDTEGLVDYCRSSDFITDKIGCVGYCMSGQFVVAAAGSFPSDIKAAASLYGVRIVTDKPDSPHLLANKINAELYLGFAEHDSYVEDFVIPDLTAALDANNVTYTLETHPGTEHGFCFKQRPSYDGPAANRVWDILFDLYKRTLN
;
A
#
# COMPACT_ATOMS: atom_id res chain seq x y z
N MET A 1 12.17 10.90 8.70
CA MET A 1 11.97 9.59 8.05
C MET A 1 12.75 9.57 6.74
N ASN A 2 13.52 8.50 6.48
CA ASN A 2 14.19 8.34 5.20
C ASN A 2 13.19 7.81 4.17
N CYS A 3 13.30 8.29 2.92
CA CYS A 3 12.51 7.78 1.81
C CYS A 3 13.41 7.46 0.63
N PHE A 4 13.11 6.40 -0.12
CA PHE A 4 13.62 6.25 -1.47
C PHE A 4 12.64 6.96 -2.41
N VAL A 5 13.13 7.91 -3.20
CA VAL A 5 12.33 8.66 -4.16
C VAL A 5 12.90 8.42 -5.57
N CYS A 6 12.01 8.18 -6.51
CA CYS A 6 12.37 7.86 -7.89
C CYS A 6 11.33 8.49 -8.83
N HIS A 7 11.79 9.25 -9.83
CA HIS A 7 10.93 9.89 -10.83
C HIS A 7 11.71 10.16 -12.11
N PRO A 8 11.05 10.30 -13.27
CA PRO A 8 11.68 10.85 -14.48
C PRO A 8 12.12 12.30 -14.27
N GLU A 9 13.09 12.75 -15.04
CA GLU A 9 13.41 14.18 -15.15
C GLU A 9 12.35 14.91 -15.99
N GLY A 10 12.08 16.17 -15.69
CA GLY A 10 11.19 17.00 -16.50
C GLY A 10 10.15 17.77 -15.70
N GLU A 11 8.91 17.77 -16.20
CA GLU A 11 7.77 18.47 -15.57
C GLU A 11 7.33 17.83 -14.25
N ALA A 12 6.54 18.59 -13.47
CA ALA A 12 5.96 18.07 -12.25
C ALA A 12 4.98 16.91 -12.53
N LEU A 13 5.07 15.85 -11.73
CA LEU A 13 4.31 14.60 -11.90
C LEU A 13 3.49 14.27 -10.64
N PRO A 14 2.39 13.51 -10.77
CA PRO A 14 1.67 13.01 -9.62
C PRO A 14 2.53 12.07 -8.76
N ALA A 15 2.33 12.10 -7.44
CA ALA A 15 3.05 11.21 -6.53
C ALA A 15 2.31 9.90 -6.27
N VAL A 16 3.06 8.82 -6.06
CA VAL A 16 2.58 7.54 -5.55
C VAL A 16 3.35 7.19 -4.28
N LEU A 17 2.67 7.19 -3.14
CA LEU A 17 3.20 6.70 -1.88
C LEU A 17 3.18 5.18 -1.88
N PHE A 18 4.35 4.57 -1.91
CA PHE A 18 4.49 3.12 -1.92
C PHE A 18 4.86 2.63 -0.51
N TYR A 19 3.87 2.17 0.25
CA TYR A 19 4.11 1.67 1.61
C TYR A 19 4.73 0.27 1.57
N MET A 20 5.85 0.11 2.28
CA MET A 20 6.59 -1.15 2.35
C MET A 20 5.78 -2.27 3.01
N ASP A 21 6.02 -3.51 2.62
CA ASP A 21 5.52 -4.70 3.32
C ASP A 21 6.34 -5.02 4.59
N VAL A 22 5.95 -6.03 5.35
CA VAL A 22 6.55 -6.34 6.65
C VAL A 22 8.07 -6.60 6.63
N PRO A 23 8.70 -7.19 5.60
CA PRO A 23 10.16 -7.30 5.56
C PRO A 23 10.91 -5.97 5.46
N GLY A 24 10.22 -4.87 5.14
CA GLY A 24 10.82 -3.56 5.02
C GLY A 24 11.48 -3.29 3.67
N ILE A 25 12.18 -2.15 3.58
CA ILE A 25 12.79 -1.70 2.32
C ILE A 25 13.92 -2.64 1.90
N ARG A 26 13.80 -3.14 0.69
CA ARG A 26 14.78 -3.97 -0.02
C ARG A 26 14.84 -3.59 -1.51
N GLU A 27 15.79 -4.15 -2.25
CA GLU A 27 15.96 -3.78 -3.66
C GLU A 27 14.73 -4.08 -4.51
N GLU A 28 14.04 -5.18 -4.26
CA GLU A 28 12.78 -5.50 -4.93
C GLU A 28 11.74 -4.37 -4.84
N LEU A 29 11.56 -3.75 -3.65
CA LEU A 29 10.63 -2.61 -3.52
C LEU A 29 11.13 -1.37 -4.26
N ARG A 30 12.45 -1.15 -4.31
CA ARG A 30 13.02 -0.05 -5.10
C ARG A 30 12.82 -0.27 -6.60
N ASP A 31 12.93 -1.52 -7.09
CA ASP A 31 12.65 -1.86 -8.48
C ASP A 31 11.17 -1.64 -8.81
N MET A 32 10.26 -1.98 -7.90
CA MET A 32 8.84 -1.68 -8.04
C MET A 32 8.57 -0.16 -8.09
N CYS A 33 9.27 0.64 -7.28
CA CYS A 33 9.21 2.10 -7.37
C CYS A 33 9.75 2.64 -8.69
N ARG A 34 10.85 2.09 -9.21
CA ARG A 34 11.37 2.45 -10.53
C ARG A 34 10.35 2.15 -11.63
N HIS A 35 9.67 1.00 -11.52
CA HIS A 35 8.60 0.64 -12.45
C HIS A 35 7.42 1.63 -12.41
N ILE A 36 7.04 2.13 -11.24
CA ILE A 36 6.05 3.21 -11.11
C ILE A 36 6.57 4.51 -11.76
N ALA A 37 7.83 4.84 -11.52
CA ALA A 37 8.44 6.04 -12.09
C ALA A 37 8.53 6.00 -13.63
N GLU A 38 8.81 4.84 -14.22
CA GLU A 38 8.81 4.62 -15.68
C GLU A 38 7.44 4.91 -16.33
N GLN A 39 6.36 4.88 -15.54
CA GLN A 39 5.00 5.21 -16.00
C GLN A 39 4.64 6.70 -15.82
N GLY A 40 5.60 7.54 -15.41
CA GLY A 40 5.39 8.99 -15.31
C GLY A 40 4.87 9.45 -13.94
N TYR A 41 5.26 8.79 -12.86
CA TYR A 41 4.90 9.16 -11.49
C TYR A 41 6.12 9.40 -10.62
N VAL A 42 5.97 10.19 -9.56
CA VAL A 42 6.97 10.28 -8.48
C VAL A 42 6.70 9.18 -7.48
N ALA A 43 7.48 8.11 -7.49
CA ALA A 43 7.35 7.03 -6.52
C ALA A 43 8.11 7.36 -5.23
N ILE A 44 7.42 7.32 -4.09
CA ILE A 44 7.97 7.61 -2.76
C ILE A 44 7.80 6.39 -1.87
N LEU A 45 8.91 5.77 -1.48
CA LEU A 45 8.95 4.59 -0.61
C LEU A 45 9.51 5.00 0.76
N PRO A 46 8.66 5.25 1.77
CA PRO A 46 9.10 5.62 3.11
C PRO A 46 9.62 4.41 3.88
N ASP A 47 10.68 4.61 4.67
CA ASP A 47 11.14 3.65 5.67
C ASP A 47 10.28 3.76 6.92
N LEU A 48 9.24 2.94 7.02
CA LEU A 48 8.30 2.99 8.14
C LEU A 48 8.92 2.49 9.46
N TYR A 49 10.06 1.79 9.39
CA TYR A 49 10.79 1.35 10.57
C TYR A 49 11.84 2.37 11.07
N TYR A 50 11.89 3.57 10.53
CA TYR A 50 12.93 4.55 10.82
C TYR A 50 13.11 4.88 12.32
N ARG A 51 12.06 4.67 13.14
CA ARG A 51 12.14 4.85 14.60
C ARG A 51 12.98 3.77 15.28
N GLU A 52 13.07 2.59 14.67
CA GLU A 52 13.81 1.43 15.16
C GLU A 52 15.23 1.36 14.57
N GLY A 53 15.62 2.34 13.77
CA GLY A 53 16.92 2.39 13.10
C GLY A 53 16.96 1.54 11.82
N LYS A 54 18.09 0.89 11.55
CA LYS A 54 18.24 0.04 10.36
C LYS A 54 17.72 -1.36 10.64
N VAL A 55 16.53 -1.65 10.16
CA VAL A 55 15.91 -2.96 10.29
C VAL A 55 16.20 -3.80 9.04
N ARG A 56 16.65 -5.04 9.24
CA ARG A 56 16.84 -6.03 8.18
C ARG A 56 16.55 -7.41 8.75
N PHE A 57 15.85 -8.23 7.99
CA PHE A 57 15.51 -9.60 8.35
C PHE A 57 16.20 -10.57 7.40
N ASP A 58 16.78 -11.61 7.95
CA ASP A 58 17.38 -12.72 7.20
C ASP A 58 16.50 -13.96 7.36
N LEU A 59 15.48 -14.06 6.50
CA LEU A 59 14.50 -15.14 6.54
C LEU A 59 15.11 -16.55 6.31
N SER A 60 16.37 -16.64 5.86
CA SER A 60 17.09 -17.93 5.79
C SER A 60 17.38 -18.53 7.16
N LYS A 61 17.31 -17.72 8.23
CA LYS A 61 17.47 -18.16 9.63
C LYS A 61 16.24 -18.83 10.23
N GLY A 62 15.17 -18.97 9.45
CA GLY A 62 14.00 -19.73 9.84
C GLY A 62 13.02 -18.98 10.76
N GLU A 63 12.29 -19.76 11.56
CA GLU A 63 11.11 -19.31 12.31
C GLU A 63 11.40 -18.17 13.31
N GLU A 64 12.54 -18.20 13.99
CA GLU A 64 12.90 -17.14 14.95
C GLU A 64 12.99 -15.76 14.29
N GLU A 65 13.57 -15.70 13.10
CA GLU A 65 13.69 -14.44 12.35
C GLU A 65 12.35 -13.98 11.77
N LEU A 66 11.52 -14.93 11.36
CA LEU A 66 10.15 -14.66 10.92
C LEU A 66 9.31 -14.04 12.06
N GLN A 67 9.40 -14.58 13.28
CA GLN A 67 8.72 -14.02 14.45
C GLN A 67 9.22 -12.62 14.80
N LYS A 68 10.52 -12.35 14.73
CA LYS A 68 11.09 -11.01 14.92
C LYS A 68 10.53 -10.02 13.88
N MET A 69 10.42 -10.45 12.64
CA MET A 69 9.85 -9.65 11.56
C MET A 69 8.38 -9.28 11.84
N PHE A 70 7.55 -10.25 12.24
CA PHE A 70 6.15 -9.99 12.59
C PHE A 70 6.01 -9.13 13.85
N ALA A 71 6.85 -9.35 14.86
CA ALA A 71 6.88 -8.51 16.06
C ALA A 71 7.22 -7.06 15.70
N MET A 72 8.19 -6.84 14.83
CA MET A 72 8.53 -5.51 14.32
C MET A 72 7.37 -4.89 13.54
N GLY A 73 6.75 -5.61 12.62
CA GLY A 73 5.57 -5.14 11.88
C GLY A 73 4.40 -4.74 12.79
N SER A 74 4.23 -5.42 13.92
CA SER A 74 3.17 -5.11 14.88
C SER A 74 3.39 -3.82 15.69
N THR A 75 4.59 -3.24 15.65
CA THR A 75 4.86 -1.91 16.25
C THR A 75 4.28 -0.78 15.42
N LEU A 76 4.03 -1.01 14.14
CA LEU A 76 3.42 -0.03 13.25
C LEU A 76 1.89 -0.02 13.43
N THR A 77 1.37 1.08 13.94
CA THR A 77 -0.07 1.30 14.12
C THR A 77 -0.62 2.23 13.04
N ASN A 78 -1.92 2.16 12.76
CA ASN A 78 -2.57 3.08 11.84
C ASN A 78 -2.32 4.55 12.23
N GLN A 79 -2.36 4.88 13.52
CA GLN A 79 -2.11 6.24 14.00
C GLN A 79 -0.69 6.73 13.70
N LEU A 80 0.34 5.86 13.87
CA LEU A 80 1.72 6.21 13.54
C LEU A 80 1.87 6.45 12.04
N ILE A 81 1.29 5.58 11.21
CA ILE A 81 1.39 5.70 9.76
C ILE A 81 0.59 6.91 9.23
N ILE A 82 -0.56 7.22 9.79
CA ILE A 82 -1.30 8.44 9.44
C ILE A 82 -0.44 9.69 9.72
N ARG A 83 0.24 9.75 10.87
CA ARG A 83 1.17 10.85 11.18
C ARG A 83 2.35 10.92 10.23
N ASP A 84 2.92 9.77 9.86
CA ASP A 84 4.00 9.71 8.88
C ASP A 84 3.51 10.13 7.48
N THR A 85 2.30 9.74 7.13
CA THR A 85 1.64 10.11 5.86
C THR A 85 1.36 11.62 5.81
N GLU A 86 0.97 12.25 6.91
CA GLU A 86 0.83 13.72 6.97
C GLU A 86 2.12 14.42 6.52
N GLY A 87 3.28 14.00 7.05
CA GLY A 87 4.57 14.53 6.61
C GLY A 87 4.90 14.23 5.16
N LEU A 88 4.46 13.09 4.60
CA LEU A 88 4.64 12.76 3.18
C LEU A 88 3.73 13.63 2.29
N VAL A 89 2.49 13.86 2.70
CA VAL A 89 1.55 14.75 2.00
C VAL A 89 2.09 16.18 1.99
N ASP A 90 2.59 16.68 3.11
CA ASP A 90 3.20 18.00 3.21
C ASP A 90 4.46 18.12 2.34
N TYR A 91 5.27 17.06 2.28
CA TYR A 91 6.40 17.00 1.35
C TYR A 91 5.93 17.08 -0.11
N CYS A 92 4.91 16.32 -0.49
CA CYS A 92 4.34 16.37 -1.84
C CYS A 92 3.85 17.78 -2.18
N ARG A 93 3.10 18.43 -1.29
CA ARG A 93 2.55 19.78 -1.49
C ARG A 93 3.64 20.87 -1.62
N SER A 94 4.79 20.67 -0.97
CA SER A 94 5.90 21.63 -0.97
C SER A 94 6.95 21.39 -2.05
N SER A 95 6.82 20.33 -2.83
CA SER A 95 7.80 19.92 -3.84
C SER A 95 7.41 20.44 -5.22
N ASP A 96 8.29 21.23 -5.85
CA ASP A 96 8.04 21.84 -7.17
C ASP A 96 7.92 20.81 -8.32
N PHE A 97 8.40 19.59 -8.12
CA PHE A 97 8.35 18.49 -9.10
C PHE A 97 7.19 17.52 -8.86
N ILE A 98 6.29 17.80 -7.89
CA ILE A 98 5.11 16.99 -7.60
C ILE A 98 3.85 17.83 -7.82
N THR A 99 2.85 17.25 -8.52
CA THR A 99 1.52 17.87 -8.65
C THR A 99 0.70 17.70 -7.37
N ASP A 100 -0.49 18.28 -7.34
CA ASP A 100 -1.41 18.23 -6.18
C ASP A 100 -2.16 16.90 -6.01
N LYS A 101 -1.89 15.91 -6.90
CA LYS A 101 -2.57 14.61 -6.86
C LYS A 101 -1.65 13.51 -6.33
N ILE A 102 -2.15 12.77 -5.38
CA ILE A 102 -1.42 11.68 -4.71
C ILE A 102 -2.20 10.37 -4.85
N GLY A 103 -1.49 9.35 -5.31
CA GLY A 103 -1.92 7.97 -5.19
C GLY A 103 -1.18 7.25 -4.08
N CYS A 104 -1.66 6.10 -3.65
CA CYS A 104 -0.90 5.23 -2.75
C CYS A 104 -1.12 3.75 -3.08
N VAL A 105 -0.14 2.93 -2.74
CA VAL A 105 -0.19 1.47 -2.85
C VAL A 105 0.49 0.84 -1.65
N GLY A 106 -0.05 -0.27 -1.19
CA GLY A 106 0.52 -1.05 -0.10
C GLY A 106 0.18 -2.53 -0.22
N TYR A 107 1.09 -3.36 0.21
CA TYR A 107 1.03 -4.80 0.12
C TYR A 107 1.07 -5.42 1.51
N CYS A 108 0.35 -6.52 1.73
CA CYS A 108 0.40 -7.27 2.98
C CYS A 108 0.07 -6.37 4.19
N MET A 109 1.01 -6.21 5.10
CA MET A 109 0.91 -5.33 6.27
C MET A 109 0.41 -3.92 5.92
N SER A 110 0.85 -3.37 4.79
CA SER A 110 0.56 -1.98 4.43
C SER A 110 -0.77 -1.78 3.70
N GLY A 111 -1.48 -2.84 3.37
CA GLY A 111 -2.84 -2.72 2.83
C GLY A 111 -3.79 -1.98 3.78
N GLN A 112 -3.69 -2.21 5.10
CA GLN A 112 -4.43 -1.44 6.10
C GLN A 112 -4.07 0.05 6.09
N PHE A 113 -2.78 0.37 5.90
CA PHE A 113 -2.29 1.76 5.93
C PHE A 113 -2.78 2.56 4.73
N VAL A 114 -2.89 1.91 3.57
CA VAL A 114 -3.45 2.51 2.35
C VAL A 114 -4.90 2.95 2.58
N VAL A 115 -5.74 2.07 3.13
CA VAL A 115 -7.15 2.39 3.40
C VAL A 115 -7.26 3.48 4.47
N ALA A 116 -6.45 3.39 5.54
CA ALA A 116 -6.40 4.41 6.59
C ALA A 116 -5.95 5.77 6.04
N ALA A 117 -4.95 5.81 5.17
CA ALA A 117 -4.48 7.03 4.53
C ALA A 117 -5.55 7.65 3.62
N ALA A 118 -6.24 6.85 2.79
CA ALA A 118 -7.31 7.33 1.93
C ALA A 118 -8.44 8.00 2.71
N GLY A 119 -8.82 7.45 3.88
CA GLY A 119 -9.84 8.04 4.74
C GLY A 119 -9.34 9.21 5.61
N SER A 120 -8.02 9.33 5.84
CA SER A 120 -7.45 10.41 6.64
C SER A 120 -7.05 11.64 5.81
N PHE A 121 -6.75 11.46 4.53
CA PHE A 121 -6.34 12.53 3.61
C PHE A 121 -7.23 12.57 2.35
N PRO A 122 -8.57 12.71 2.51
CA PRO A 122 -9.50 12.60 1.39
C PRO A 122 -9.38 13.72 0.35
N SER A 123 -8.75 14.84 0.72
CA SER A 123 -8.50 15.95 -0.19
C SER A 123 -7.27 15.74 -1.07
N ASP A 124 -6.34 14.91 -0.64
CA ASP A 124 -5.02 14.72 -1.29
C ASP A 124 -4.95 13.39 -2.03
N ILE A 125 -5.34 12.31 -1.38
CA ILE A 125 -5.27 10.97 -1.95
C ILE A 125 -6.47 10.76 -2.87
N LYS A 126 -6.18 10.54 -4.16
CA LYS A 126 -7.18 10.34 -5.22
C LYS A 126 -7.31 8.87 -5.65
N ALA A 127 -6.26 8.08 -5.43
CA ALA A 127 -6.22 6.67 -5.73
C ALA A 127 -5.54 5.90 -4.60
N ALA A 128 -6.08 4.74 -4.23
CA ALA A 128 -5.49 3.92 -3.19
C ALA A 128 -5.63 2.43 -3.51
N ALA A 129 -4.53 1.70 -3.50
CA ALA A 129 -4.53 0.28 -3.84
C ALA A 129 -3.98 -0.59 -2.71
N SER A 130 -4.79 -1.50 -2.22
CA SER A 130 -4.45 -2.48 -1.19
C SER A 130 -4.35 -3.88 -1.79
N LEU A 131 -3.16 -4.48 -1.78
CA LEU A 131 -2.89 -5.79 -2.34
C LEU A 131 -2.71 -6.81 -1.20
N TYR A 132 -3.56 -7.84 -1.19
CA TYR A 132 -3.64 -8.85 -0.12
C TYR A 132 -3.42 -8.23 1.27
N GLY A 133 -4.12 -7.11 1.48
CA GLY A 133 -3.97 -6.30 2.69
C GLY A 133 -4.55 -6.99 3.91
N VAL A 134 -3.76 -7.05 4.99
CA VAL A 134 -4.20 -7.59 6.27
C VAL A 134 -4.69 -6.49 7.21
N ARG A 135 -5.53 -6.84 8.19
CA ARG A 135 -6.02 -5.94 9.25
C ARG A 135 -6.77 -4.70 8.74
N ILE A 136 -7.37 -4.77 7.56
CA ILE A 136 -8.21 -3.68 7.02
C ILE A 136 -9.52 -3.59 7.81
N VAL A 137 -10.03 -4.74 8.23
CA VAL A 137 -11.18 -4.88 9.14
C VAL A 137 -10.72 -5.53 10.42
N THR A 138 -10.97 -4.88 11.55
CA THR A 138 -10.65 -5.36 12.89
C THR A 138 -11.72 -4.87 13.87
N ASP A 139 -11.72 -5.41 15.10
CA ASP A 139 -12.56 -4.97 16.21
C ASP A 139 -12.05 -3.70 16.92
N LYS A 140 -10.93 -3.14 16.47
CA LYS A 140 -10.30 -1.95 17.06
C LYS A 140 -11.00 -0.67 16.62
N PRO A 141 -11.03 0.37 17.48
CA PRO A 141 -11.67 1.64 17.15
C PRO A 141 -10.94 2.44 16.03
N ASP A 142 -9.69 2.08 15.71
CA ASP A 142 -8.90 2.66 14.63
C ASP A 142 -8.84 1.76 13.38
N SER A 143 -9.77 0.81 13.28
CA SER A 143 -9.86 -0.09 12.12
C SER A 143 -10.10 0.70 10.84
N PRO A 144 -9.32 0.48 9.76
CA PRO A 144 -9.38 1.28 8.54
C PRO A 144 -10.74 1.33 7.87
N HIS A 145 -11.51 0.23 7.86
CA HIS A 145 -12.85 0.20 7.25
C HIS A 145 -13.84 1.20 7.87
N LEU A 146 -13.62 1.59 9.15
CA LEU A 146 -14.45 2.60 9.82
C LEU A 146 -14.27 4.02 9.26
N LEU A 147 -13.26 4.24 8.43
CA LEU A 147 -13.03 5.50 7.74
C LEU A 147 -13.73 5.58 6.37
N ALA A 148 -14.50 4.57 5.98
CA ALA A 148 -15.16 4.51 4.67
C ALA A 148 -15.98 5.77 4.36
N ASN A 149 -16.64 6.36 5.36
CA ASN A 149 -17.42 7.59 5.21
C ASN A 149 -16.60 8.86 4.90
N LYS A 150 -15.27 8.77 4.92
CA LYS A 150 -14.34 9.87 4.62
C LYS A 150 -13.56 9.64 3.33
N ILE A 151 -13.61 8.45 2.76
CA ILE A 151 -12.84 8.10 1.57
C ILE A 151 -13.46 8.76 0.34
N ASN A 152 -12.68 9.60 -0.33
CA ASN A 152 -13.01 10.19 -1.63
C ASN A 152 -12.17 9.60 -2.77
N ALA A 153 -11.16 8.81 -2.44
CA ALA A 153 -10.30 8.13 -3.41
C ALA A 153 -11.04 6.99 -4.12
N GLU A 154 -10.67 6.71 -5.36
CA GLU A 154 -11.01 5.44 -5.99
C GLU A 154 -10.07 4.36 -5.45
N LEU A 155 -10.64 3.21 -5.01
CA LEU A 155 -9.88 2.13 -4.42
C LEU A 155 -9.71 0.95 -5.39
N TYR A 156 -8.55 0.31 -5.34
CA TYR A 156 -8.35 -1.04 -5.84
C TYR A 156 -7.99 -1.98 -4.68
N LEU A 157 -8.75 -3.06 -4.55
CA LEU A 157 -8.63 -4.06 -3.49
C LEU A 157 -8.35 -5.41 -4.15
N GLY A 158 -7.09 -5.79 -4.23
CA GLY A 158 -6.65 -7.07 -4.78
C GLY A 158 -6.39 -8.08 -3.67
N PHE A 159 -7.05 -9.24 -3.71
CA PHE A 159 -6.85 -10.34 -2.76
C PHE A 159 -6.32 -11.59 -3.44
N ALA A 160 -5.58 -12.41 -2.72
CA ALA A 160 -5.23 -13.75 -3.16
C ALA A 160 -6.39 -14.72 -2.87
N GLU A 161 -6.56 -15.76 -3.69
CA GLU A 161 -7.60 -16.76 -3.45
C GLU A 161 -7.31 -17.60 -2.19
N HIS A 162 -6.02 -17.92 -1.97
CA HIS A 162 -5.56 -18.72 -0.84
C HIS A 162 -4.72 -17.87 0.09
N ASP A 163 -5.35 -17.17 1.04
CA ASP A 163 -4.67 -16.25 1.94
C ASP A 163 -5.01 -16.53 3.40
N SER A 164 -4.09 -17.21 4.11
CA SER A 164 -4.26 -17.52 5.53
C SER A 164 -4.09 -16.33 6.47
N TYR A 165 -3.69 -15.16 5.95
CA TYR A 165 -3.54 -13.92 6.74
C TYR A 165 -4.76 -13.00 6.64
N VAL A 166 -5.71 -13.31 5.76
CA VAL A 166 -6.95 -12.55 5.57
C VAL A 166 -8.12 -13.43 5.99
N GLU A 167 -8.77 -13.08 7.09
CA GLU A 167 -9.90 -13.82 7.62
C GLU A 167 -11.13 -13.68 6.71
N ASP A 168 -12.00 -14.68 6.69
CA ASP A 168 -13.16 -14.78 5.79
C ASP A 168 -14.15 -13.59 5.91
N PHE A 169 -14.20 -12.93 7.06
CA PHE A 169 -15.07 -11.77 7.29
C PHE A 169 -14.53 -10.46 6.69
N VAL A 170 -13.22 -10.39 6.38
CA VAL A 170 -12.58 -9.12 5.97
C VAL A 170 -13.19 -8.56 4.68
N ILE A 171 -13.33 -9.39 3.65
CA ILE A 171 -13.89 -8.94 2.36
C ILE A 171 -15.37 -8.54 2.50
N PRO A 172 -16.26 -9.37 3.08
CA PRO A 172 -17.66 -9.00 3.26
C PRO A 172 -17.86 -7.70 4.08
N ASP A 173 -17.17 -7.56 5.21
CA ASP A 173 -17.34 -6.41 6.09
C ASP A 173 -16.74 -5.13 5.47
N LEU A 174 -15.60 -5.26 4.77
CA LEU A 174 -15.00 -4.14 4.05
C LEU A 174 -15.93 -3.65 2.93
N THR A 175 -16.43 -4.53 2.08
CA THR A 175 -17.33 -4.16 0.99
C THR A 175 -18.63 -3.57 1.51
N ALA A 176 -19.21 -4.13 2.58
CA ALA A 176 -20.39 -3.57 3.22
C ALA A 176 -20.15 -2.12 3.72
N ALA A 177 -19.00 -1.83 4.31
CA ALA A 177 -18.65 -0.49 4.76
C ALA A 177 -18.47 0.49 3.58
N LEU A 178 -17.81 0.06 2.51
CA LEU A 178 -17.59 0.88 1.31
C LEU A 178 -18.88 1.15 0.57
N ASP A 179 -19.73 0.15 0.37
CA ASP A 179 -21.03 0.27 -0.30
C ASP A 179 -21.99 1.20 0.46
N ALA A 180 -22.05 1.06 1.80
CA ALA A 180 -22.87 1.92 2.65
C ALA A 180 -22.49 3.40 2.58
N ASN A 181 -21.26 3.71 2.15
CA ASN A 181 -20.73 5.06 2.03
C ASN A 181 -20.52 5.51 0.57
N ASN A 182 -20.96 4.72 -0.40
CA ASN A 182 -20.85 5.00 -1.84
C ASN A 182 -19.40 5.25 -2.29
N VAL A 183 -18.43 4.55 -1.69
CA VAL A 183 -17.03 4.63 -2.10
C VAL A 183 -16.85 3.93 -3.45
N THR A 184 -16.16 4.56 -4.38
CA THR A 184 -15.82 3.93 -5.66
C THR A 184 -14.67 2.97 -5.48
N TYR A 185 -14.87 1.69 -5.79
CA TYR A 185 -13.81 0.70 -5.71
C TYR A 185 -13.94 -0.41 -6.75
N THR A 186 -12.81 -1.05 -7.04
CA THR A 186 -12.73 -2.33 -7.74
C THR A 186 -12.13 -3.35 -6.78
N LEU A 187 -12.81 -4.50 -6.61
CA LEU A 187 -12.31 -5.63 -5.85
C LEU A 187 -12.08 -6.81 -6.77
N GLU A 188 -10.90 -7.42 -6.67
CA GLU A 188 -10.55 -8.61 -7.44
C GLU A 188 -9.88 -9.66 -6.53
N THR A 189 -10.38 -10.89 -6.58
CA THR A 189 -9.67 -12.05 -6.01
C THR A 189 -8.97 -12.76 -7.15
N HIS A 190 -7.64 -12.91 -7.04
CA HIS A 190 -6.79 -13.50 -8.07
C HIS A 190 -6.80 -15.04 -7.95
N PRO A 191 -7.35 -15.76 -8.92
CA PRO A 191 -7.50 -17.22 -8.84
C PRO A 191 -6.14 -17.93 -8.75
N GLY A 192 -6.05 -18.97 -7.91
CA GLY A 192 -4.87 -19.81 -7.75
C GLY A 192 -3.69 -19.15 -7.02
N THR A 193 -3.82 -17.91 -6.59
CA THR A 193 -2.71 -17.18 -5.94
C THR A 193 -2.70 -17.35 -4.44
N GLU A 194 -1.52 -17.18 -3.85
CA GLU A 194 -1.28 -17.17 -2.41
C GLU A 194 -0.81 -15.78 -1.95
N HIS A 195 -0.83 -15.54 -0.63
CA HIS A 195 -0.34 -14.29 -0.04
C HIS A 195 1.06 -13.92 -0.53
N GLY A 196 1.23 -12.70 -1.05
CA GLY A 196 2.53 -12.20 -1.53
C GLY A 196 2.81 -12.49 -3.00
N PHE A 197 1.84 -12.91 -3.78
CA PHE A 197 1.99 -13.30 -5.18
C PHE A 197 2.58 -12.22 -6.11
N CYS A 198 2.59 -10.95 -5.71
CA CYS A 198 3.20 -9.87 -6.50
C CYS A 198 4.73 -9.79 -6.36
N PHE A 199 5.34 -10.45 -5.39
CA PHE A 199 6.77 -10.33 -5.11
C PHE A 199 7.58 -11.44 -5.77
N LYS A 200 8.45 -11.08 -6.72
CA LYS A 200 9.28 -12.03 -7.50
C LYS A 200 10.20 -12.91 -6.65
N GLN A 201 10.61 -12.39 -5.48
CA GLN A 201 11.51 -13.10 -4.56
C GLN A 201 10.80 -14.09 -3.64
N ARG A 202 9.46 -14.17 -3.69
CA ARG A 202 8.67 -15.11 -2.87
C ARG A 202 8.32 -16.39 -3.62
N PRO A 203 8.26 -17.53 -2.92
CA PRO A 203 7.79 -18.79 -3.53
C PRO A 203 6.38 -18.70 -4.10
N SER A 204 5.52 -17.85 -3.52
CA SER A 204 4.14 -17.59 -3.95
C SER A 204 4.03 -16.70 -5.19
N TYR A 205 5.13 -16.28 -5.82
CA TYR A 205 5.09 -15.39 -6.97
C TYR A 205 4.28 -15.98 -8.12
N ASP A 206 3.29 -15.22 -8.59
CA ASP A 206 2.53 -15.51 -9.79
C ASP A 206 2.68 -14.37 -10.80
N GLY A 207 3.47 -14.59 -11.84
CA GLY A 207 3.80 -13.56 -12.83
C GLY A 207 2.57 -13.01 -13.58
N PRO A 208 1.68 -13.84 -14.10
CA PRO A 208 0.43 -13.39 -14.72
C PRO A 208 -0.43 -12.53 -13.79
N ALA A 209 -0.68 -12.97 -12.55
CA ALA A 209 -1.46 -12.22 -11.58
C ALA A 209 -0.77 -10.90 -11.17
N ALA A 210 0.55 -10.92 -10.95
CA ALA A 210 1.32 -9.72 -10.65
C ALA A 210 1.28 -8.69 -11.79
N ASN A 211 1.38 -9.13 -13.05
CA ASN A 211 1.23 -8.25 -14.21
C ASN A 211 -0.19 -7.68 -14.29
N ARG A 212 -1.21 -8.49 -14.04
CA ARG A 212 -2.61 -8.02 -13.97
C ARG A 212 -2.80 -6.93 -12.93
N VAL A 213 -2.17 -7.08 -11.75
CA VAL A 213 -2.18 -6.04 -10.70
C VAL A 213 -1.55 -4.74 -11.23
N TRP A 214 -0.40 -4.79 -11.91
CA TRP A 214 0.25 -3.61 -12.48
C TRP A 214 -0.63 -2.92 -13.52
N ASP A 215 -1.27 -3.67 -14.41
CA ASP A 215 -2.20 -3.11 -15.41
C ASP A 215 -3.33 -2.32 -14.73
N ILE A 216 -3.95 -2.92 -13.70
CA ILE A 216 -5.04 -2.27 -12.96
C ILE A 216 -4.55 -1.03 -12.19
N LEU A 217 -3.38 -1.10 -11.56
CA LEU A 217 -2.79 0.03 -10.84
C LEU A 217 -2.54 1.21 -11.78
N PHE A 218 -1.93 0.97 -12.93
CA PHE A 218 -1.64 2.05 -13.87
C PHE A 218 -2.90 2.60 -14.54
N ASP A 219 -3.89 1.78 -14.81
CA ASP A 219 -5.20 2.25 -15.26
C ASP A 219 -5.90 3.11 -14.19
N LEU A 220 -5.86 2.70 -12.92
CA LEU A 220 -6.38 3.48 -11.80
C LEU A 220 -5.67 4.83 -11.70
N TYR A 221 -4.35 4.87 -11.69
CA TYR A 221 -3.57 6.11 -11.60
C TYR A 221 -3.79 7.01 -12.79
N LYS A 222 -3.86 6.46 -14.00
CA LYS A 222 -4.13 7.23 -15.21
C LYS A 222 -5.49 7.93 -15.16
N ARG A 223 -6.52 7.29 -14.60
CA ARG A 223 -7.87 7.90 -14.51
C ARG A 223 -7.97 8.95 -13.41
N THR A 224 -7.24 8.78 -12.32
CA THR A 224 -7.46 9.58 -11.11
C THR A 224 -6.37 10.63 -10.85
N LEU A 225 -5.15 10.40 -11.34
CA LEU A 225 -4.01 11.29 -11.07
C LEU A 225 -3.62 12.16 -12.27
N ASN A 226 -4.01 11.82 -13.49
CA ASN A 226 -3.69 12.62 -14.71
C ASN A 226 -4.79 13.61 -15.05
#